data_12116414b40e30dd8a19715cf5011e44
#
_entry.id   12116414b40e30dd8a19715cf5011e44
#
_cell.length_a   1.000
_cell.length_b   1.000
_cell.length_c   1.000
_cell.angle_alpha   90.00
_cell.angle_beta   90.00
_cell.angle_gamma   90.00
#
_symmetry.space_group_name_H-M   'P 1'
#
loop_
_entity.id
_entity.type
_entity.pdbx_description
1 polymer ?
#
loop_
_entity_poly.entity_id
_entity_poly.type
_entity_poly.pdbx_seq_one_letter_code
_entity_poly.pdbx_strand_id
1 'polypeptide(L)'
;MMAALRNFCRSVLRRGLALLLGAVLMFGLSACSGTPAGLSGSYVDDTVSVAKALLATIAPEDGVTTSEQQQQARALITDYISLYRPNNSVNGLASFTTMQTALNSLAGHYASYNNRPLPEALKTRLEKELHKAELSVVRGS
;
A
#
# COMPACT_ATOMS: atom_id res chain seq x y z
N MET A 1 -3.94 -28.64 56.67
CA MET A 1 -4.96 -28.06 55.78
C MET A 1 -4.45 -26.93 54.86
N MET A 2 -3.42 -26.14 55.19
CA MET A 2 -2.94 -25.00 54.35
C MET A 2 -2.09 -25.40 53.12
N ALA A 3 -1.48 -26.57 53.08
CA ALA A 3 -0.65 -27.02 51.95
C ALA A 3 -1.45 -27.42 50.68
N ALA A 4 -2.65 -27.97 50.89
CA ALA A 4 -3.51 -28.39 49.80
C ALA A 4 -4.12 -27.23 48.99
N LEU A 5 -4.47 -26.11 49.66
CA LEU A 5 -5.01 -24.93 49.00
C LEU A 5 -3.95 -24.22 48.10
N ARG A 6 -2.69 -24.26 48.49
CA ARG A 6 -1.60 -23.62 47.75
C ARG A 6 -1.24 -24.32 46.46
N ASN A 7 -1.40 -25.63 46.43
CA ASN A 7 -1.17 -26.45 45.25
C ASN A 7 -2.33 -26.37 44.24
N PHE A 8 -3.56 -26.24 44.74
CA PHE A 8 -4.74 -26.09 43.89
C PHE A 8 -4.73 -24.74 43.16
N CYS A 9 -4.35 -23.67 43.84
CA CYS A 9 -4.27 -22.31 43.23
C CYS A 9 -3.17 -22.23 42.15
N ARG A 10 -2.02 -22.96 42.34
CA ARG A 10 -0.96 -23.01 41.33
C ARG A 10 -1.32 -23.79 40.08
N SER A 11 -2.12 -24.82 40.20
CA SER A 11 -2.55 -25.66 39.06
C SER A 11 -3.58 -24.95 38.19
N VAL A 12 -4.48 -24.16 38.79
CA VAL A 12 -5.49 -23.37 38.09
C VAL A 12 -4.83 -22.20 37.38
N LEU A 13 -3.84 -21.54 38.00
CA LEU A 13 -3.12 -20.42 37.41
C LEU A 13 -2.26 -20.87 36.21
N ARG A 14 -1.63 -22.06 36.29
CA ARG A 14 -0.83 -22.62 35.18
C ARG A 14 -1.69 -23.05 33.98
N ARG A 15 -2.89 -23.60 34.24
CA ARG A 15 -3.83 -23.99 33.18
C ARG A 15 -4.50 -22.78 32.50
N GLY A 16 -4.80 -21.73 33.28
CA GLY A 16 -5.33 -20.48 32.75
C GLY A 16 -4.30 -19.72 31.89
N LEU A 17 -3.04 -19.70 32.31
CA LEU A 17 -1.96 -19.06 31.56
C LEU A 17 -1.63 -19.80 30.25
N ALA A 18 -1.69 -21.13 30.24
CA ALA A 18 -1.48 -21.93 29.03
C ALA A 18 -2.60 -21.73 27.98
N LEU A 19 -3.84 -21.56 28.43
CA LEU A 19 -4.99 -21.28 27.55
C LEU A 19 -4.94 -19.86 26.98
N LEU A 20 -4.47 -18.88 27.74
CA LEU A 20 -4.27 -17.50 27.25
C LEU A 20 -3.14 -17.39 26.25
N LEU A 21 -2.01 -18.11 26.44
CA LEU A 21 -0.93 -18.16 25.44
C LEU A 21 -1.37 -18.87 24.14
N GLY A 22 -2.19 -19.93 24.24
CA GLY A 22 -2.73 -20.63 23.07
C GLY A 22 -3.70 -19.78 22.24
N ALA A 23 -4.51 -18.94 22.88
CA ALA A 23 -5.45 -18.06 22.19
C ALA A 23 -4.76 -16.92 21.43
N VAL A 24 -3.64 -16.40 21.93
CA VAL A 24 -2.87 -15.33 21.27
C VAL A 24 -2.17 -15.83 20.01
N LEU A 25 -1.78 -17.12 19.94
CA LEU A 25 -1.13 -17.71 18.77
C LEU A 25 -2.09 -17.99 17.60
N MET A 26 -3.40 -18.07 17.86
CA MET A 26 -4.40 -18.31 16.80
C MET A 26 -4.81 -17.05 16.02
N PHE A 27 -4.49 -15.85 16.50
CA PHE A 27 -4.79 -14.58 15.81
C PHE A 27 -3.63 -14.07 14.95
N GLY A 28 -2.49 -14.76 14.93
CA GLY A 28 -1.26 -14.29 14.24
C GLY A 28 -1.02 -14.87 12.85
N LEU A 29 -1.93 -15.64 12.25
CA LEU A 29 -1.69 -16.33 10.97
C LEU A 29 -2.68 -15.94 9.86
N SER A 30 -3.15 -14.71 9.85
CA SER A 30 -3.92 -14.15 8.72
C SER A 30 -3.13 -13.09 7.95
N ALA A 31 -1.88 -13.39 7.57
CA ALA A 31 -1.12 -12.51 6.71
C ALA A 31 -0.20 -13.32 5.79
N CYS A 32 -0.79 -14.03 4.86
CA CYS A 32 -0.09 -14.50 3.66
C CYS A 32 -1.09 -14.73 2.53
N SER A 33 -1.80 -13.70 2.11
CA SER A 33 -2.16 -13.53 0.72
C SER A 33 -1.24 -12.45 0.19
N GLY A 34 -0.37 -12.79 -0.77
CA GLY A 34 0.75 -11.97 -1.23
C GLY A 34 0.39 -10.73 -2.03
N THR A 35 -0.66 -10.01 -1.64
CA THR A 35 -0.97 -8.68 -2.12
C THR A 35 -0.40 -7.66 -1.15
N PRO A 36 0.40 -6.69 -1.62
CA PRO A 36 0.88 -5.57 -0.80
C PRO A 36 -0.28 -4.87 -0.10
N ALA A 37 -0.05 -4.38 1.11
CA ALA A 37 -1.07 -3.73 1.93
C ALA A 37 -1.70 -2.55 1.17
N GLY A 38 -3.01 -2.64 0.87
CA GLY A 38 -3.76 -1.59 0.17
C GLY A 38 -4.09 -1.87 -1.29
N LEU A 39 -3.56 -2.94 -1.90
CA LEU A 39 -3.94 -3.38 -3.24
C LEU A 39 -4.87 -4.61 -3.19
N SER A 40 -5.82 -4.69 -4.10
CA SER A 40 -6.83 -5.75 -4.16
C SER A 40 -6.38 -6.97 -4.98
N GLY A 41 -5.39 -6.79 -5.86
CA GLY A 41 -4.99 -7.76 -6.88
C GLY A 41 -5.80 -7.66 -8.18
N SER A 42 -6.82 -6.80 -8.22
CA SER A 42 -7.55 -6.45 -9.44
C SER A 42 -6.83 -5.30 -10.15
N TYR A 43 -6.27 -5.57 -11.31
CA TYR A 43 -5.49 -4.57 -12.06
C TYR A 43 -6.28 -3.29 -12.34
N VAL A 44 -7.56 -3.42 -12.71
CA VAL A 44 -8.43 -2.27 -13.01
C VAL A 44 -8.68 -1.44 -11.75
N ASP A 45 -9.12 -2.10 -10.67
CA ASP A 45 -9.47 -1.41 -9.43
C ASP A 45 -8.24 -0.79 -8.77
N ASP A 46 -7.12 -1.50 -8.77
CA ASP A 46 -5.88 -1.02 -8.19
C ASP A 46 -5.28 0.15 -8.98
N THR A 47 -5.35 0.12 -10.33
CA THR A 47 -4.90 1.23 -11.16
C THR A 47 -5.71 2.49 -10.89
N VAL A 48 -7.03 2.38 -10.81
CA VAL A 48 -7.93 3.49 -10.49
C VAL A 48 -7.67 4.02 -9.08
N SER A 49 -7.55 3.13 -8.10
CA SER A 49 -7.33 3.50 -6.69
C SER A 49 -5.98 4.19 -6.48
N VAL A 50 -4.91 3.65 -7.09
CA VAL A 50 -3.57 4.23 -7.01
C VAL A 50 -3.51 5.57 -7.73
N ALA A 51 -4.08 5.69 -8.92
CA ALA A 51 -4.13 6.97 -9.63
C ALA A 51 -4.82 8.05 -8.80
N LYS A 52 -5.98 7.76 -8.21
CA LYS A 52 -6.70 8.71 -7.34
C LYS A 52 -5.93 9.09 -6.08
N ALA A 53 -5.31 8.12 -5.41
CA ALA A 53 -4.50 8.39 -4.23
C ALA A 53 -3.31 9.29 -4.54
N LEU A 54 -2.64 9.07 -5.67
CA LEU A 54 -1.51 9.89 -6.09
C LEU A 54 -1.95 11.28 -6.56
N LEU A 55 -3.08 11.39 -7.27
CA LEU A 55 -3.67 12.69 -7.62
C LEU A 55 -3.95 13.54 -6.38
N ALA A 56 -4.54 12.95 -5.33
CA ALA A 56 -4.76 13.63 -4.06
C ALA A 56 -3.42 14.04 -3.37
N THR A 57 -2.39 13.23 -3.51
CA THR A 57 -1.06 13.52 -2.93
C THR A 57 -0.34 14.65 -3.64
N ILE A 58 -0.42 14.74 -4.98
CA ILE A 58 0.27 15.77 -5.77
C ILE A 58 -0.49 17.09 -5.84
N ALA A 59 -1.78 17.09 -5.54
CA ALA A 59 -2.63 18.28 -5.51
C ALA A 59 -3.43 18.33 -4.19
N PRO A 60 -2.74 18.45 -3.03
CA PRO A 60 -3.42 18.55 -1.75
C PRO A 60 -4.21 19.85 -1.64
N GLU A 61 -5.33 19.84 -0.94
CA GLU A 61 -6.21 21.01 -0.76
C GLU A 61 -5.51 22.19 -0.09
N ASP A 62 -4.56 21.92 0.81
CA ASP A 62 -3.73 22.93 1.50
C ASP A 62 -2.47 23.34 0.72
N GLY A 63 -2.25 22.75 -0.45
CA GLY A 63 -1.11 23.06 -1.34
C GLY A 63 0.24 22.49 -0.86
N VAL A 64 0.29 21.76 0.23
CA VAL A 64 1.54 21.23 0.81
C VAL A 64 1.49 19.73 0.98
N THR A 65 2.34 18.99 0.28
CA THR A 65 2.51 17.55 0.48
C THR A 65 3.51 17.33 1.61
N THR A 66 3.06 16.66 2.67
CA THR A 66 3.92 16.34 3.83
C THR A 66 4.93 15.24 3.49
N SER A 67 6.01 15.14 4.29
CA SER A 67 7.00 14.07 4.13
C SER A 67 6.40 12.67 4.35
N GLU A 68 5.41 12.55 5.23
CA GLU A 68 4.69 11.30 5.46
C GLU A 68 3.85 10.90 4.23
N GLN A 69 3.12 11.83 3.63
CA GLN A 69 2.37 11.60 2.39
C GLN A 69 3.31 11.21 1.23
N GLN A 70 4.49 11.82 1.13
CA GLN A 70 5.50 11.42 0.14
C GLN A 70 6.01 10.00 0.36
N GLN A 71 6.25 9.58 1.61
CA GLN A 71 6.65 8.21 1.94
C GLN A 71 5.55 7.21 1.62
N GLN A 72 4.30 7.51 1.96
CA GLN A 72 3.15 6.67 1.62
C GLN A 72 2.97 6.53 0.11
N ALA A 73 3.11 7.61 -0.64
CA ALA A 73 3.08 7.58 -2.11
C ALA A 73 4.19 6.69 -2.69
N ARG A 74 5.42 6.79 -2.17
CA ARG A 74 6.55 5.94 -2.60
C ARG A 74 6.31 4.46 -2.30
N ALA A 75 5.77 4.14 -1.14
CA ALA A 75 5.41 2.76 -0.78
C ALA A 75 4.34 2.22 -1.74
N LEU A 76 3.28 2.98 -1.97
CA LEU A 76 2.19 2.62 -2.88
C LEU A 76 2.68 2.41 -4.32
N ILE A 77 3.58 3.27 -4.82
CA ILE A 77 4.22 3.13 -6.13
C ILE A 77 5.02 1.82 -6.20
N THR A 78 5.82 1.55 -5.17
CA THR A 78 6.65 0.33 -5.11
C THR A 78 5.78 -0.92 -5.13
N ASP A 79 4.72 -0.95 -4.35
CA ASP A 79 3.79 -2.07 -4.23
C ASP A 79 3.07 -2.32 -5.56
N TYR A 80 2.55 -1.29 -6.19
CA TYR A 80 1.88 -1.39 -7.48
C TYR A 80 2.81 -1.93 -8.58
N ILE A 81 4.02 -1.37 -8.71
CA ILE A 81 4.99 -1.82 -9.71
C ILE A 81 5.43 -3.26 -9.44
N SER A 82 5.66 -3.63 -8.19
CA SER A 82 6.07 -4.99 -7.79
C SER A 82 5.01 -6.03 -8.12
N LEU A 83 3.75 -5.67 -8.01
CA LEU A 83 2.63 -6.58 -8.28
C LEU A 83 2.37 -6.75 -9.78
N TYR A 84 2.37 -5.66 -10.55
CA TYR A 84 1.89 -5.69 -11.93
C TYR A 84 2.98 -5.79 -12.99
N ARG A 85 4.21 -5.33 -12.72
CA ARG A 85 5.33 -5.44 -13.68
C ARG A 85 5.69 -6.87 -14.07
N PRO A 86 5.67 -7.87 -13.17
CA PRO A 86 5.93 -9.27 -13.53
C PRO A 86 4.77 -9.94 -14.26
N ASN A 87 3.58 -9.34 -14.27
CA ASN A 87 2.39 -9.92 -14.86
C ASN A 87 2.37 -9.69 -16.37
N ASN A 88 2.61 -10.75 -17.14
CA ASN A 88 2.66 -10.72 -18.61
C ASN A 88 1.36 -10.29 -19.29
N SER A 89 0.21 -10.46 -18.64
CA SER A 89 -1.08 -10.00 -19.17
C SER A 89 -1.33 -8.51 -18.93
N VAL A 90 -0.52 -7.85 -18.12
CA VAL A 90 -0.65 -6.44 -17.75
C VAL A 90 0.48 -5.59 -18.30
N ASN A 91 1.73 -6.05 -18.22
CA ASN A 91 2.91 -5.25 -18.53
C ASN A 91 2.99 -4.73 -19.99
N GLY A 92 2.27 -5.34 -20.91
CA GLY A 92 2.17 -4.91 -22.29
C GLY A 92 1.02 -3.93 -22.58
N LEU A 93 0.15 -3.64 -21.61
CA LEU A 93 -0.99 -2.74 -21.80
C LEU A 93 -0.56 -1.27 -21.86
N ALA A 94 -1.22 -0.50 -22.72
CA ALA A 94 -0.97 0.94 -22.82
C ALA A 94 -1.29 1.69 -21.53
N SER A 95 -2.33 1.26 -20.81
CA SER A 95 -2.67 1.76 -19.46
C SER A 95 -1.54 1.55 -18.47
N PHE A 96 -0.93 0.36 -18.45
CA PHE A 96 0.20 0.06 -17.55
C PHE A 96 1.44 0.90 -17.91
N THR A 97 1.78 1.02 -19.19
CA THR A 97 2.93 1.83 -19.64
C THR A 97 2.74 3.30 -19.27
N THR A 98 1.53 3.84 -19.45
CA THR A 98 1.21 5.22 -19.06
C THR A 98 1.32 5.40 -17.55
N MET A 99 0.73 4.48 -16.77
CA MET A 99 0.80 4.50 -15.31
C MET A 99 2.25 4.40 -14.84
N GLN A 100 3.02 3.45 -15.33
CA GLN A 100 4.42 3.26 -14.97
C GLN A 100 5.28 4.51 -15.25
N THR A 101 5.01 5.21 -16.34
CA THR A 101 5.72 6.46 -16.67
C THR A 101 5.45 7.54 -15.63
N ALA A 102 4.19 7.73 -15.24
CA ALA A 102 3.82 8.68 -14.19
C ALA A 102 4.45 8.30 -12.84
N LEU A 103 4.32 7.01 -12.45
CA LEU A 103 4.86 6.50 -11.19
C LEU A 103 6.38 6.67 -11.08
N ASN A 104 7.12 6.34 -12.14
CA ASN A 104 8.59 6.50 -12.16
C ASN A 104 9.01 7.97 -12.07
N SER A 105 8.28 8.88 -12.73
CA SER A 105 8.55 10.32 -12.67
C SER A 105 8.33 10.88 -11.26
N LEU A 106 7.24 10.49 -10.60
CA LEU A 106 6.93 10.92 -9.24
C LEU A 106 7.91 10.34 -8.22
N ALA A 107 8.19 9.04 -8.29
CA ALA A 107 9.16 8.38 -7.42
C ALA A 107 10.57 8.96 -7.58
N GLY A 108 10.98 9.27 -8.81
CA GLY A 108 12.27 9.91 -9.10
C GLY A 108 12.37 11.31 -8.48
N HIS A 109 11.29 12.09 -8.55
CA HIS A 109 11.26 13.41 -7.89
C HIS A 109 11.41 13.27 -6.37
N TYR A 110 10.62 12.41 -5.73
CA TYR A 110 10.68 12.22 -4.28
C TYR A 110 11.99 11.59 -3.79
N ALA A 111 12.67 10.81 -4.63
CA ALA A 111 13.98 10.26 -4.31
C ALA A 111 15.09 11.33 -4.38
N SER A 112 15.00 12.24 -5.34
CA SER A 112 16.03 13.26 -5.59
C SER A 112 15.83 14.52 -4.75
N TYR A 113 14.58 14.84 -4.41
CA TYR A 113 14.19 16.09 -3.77
C TYR A 113 13.26 15.85 -2.58
N ASN A 114 13.80 15.24 -1.51
CA ASN A 114 13.04 15.03 -0.28
C ASN A 114 12.48 16.35 0.25
N ASN A 115 11.19 16.36 0.60
CA ASN A 115 10.48 17.49 1.19
C ASN A 115 10.43 18.76 0.32
N ARG A 116 10.67 18.66 -0.99
CA ARG A 116 10.46 19.75 -1.92
C ARG A 116 9.12 19.60 -2.64
N PRO A 117 8.40 20.70 -2.86
CA PRO A 117 7.18 20.68 -3.65
C PRO A 117 7.47 20.25 -5.09
N LEU A 118 6.51 19.61 -5.71
CA LEU A 118 6.57 19.26 -7.13
C LEU A 118 6.62 20.54 -7.97
N PRO A 119 7.54 20.65 -8.96
CA PRO A 119 7.47 21.70 -9.95
C PRO A 119 6.13 21.68 -10.68
N GLU A 120 5.52 22.84 -10.94
CA GLU A 120 4.18 22.93 -11.54
C GLU A 120 4.08 22.21 -12.89
N ALA A 121 5.12 22.29 -13.72
CA ALA A 121 5.17 21.56 -14.99
C ALA A 121 5.13 20.03 -14.81
N LEU A 122 5.80 19.51 -13.78
CA LEU A 122 5.79 18.08 -13.47
C LEU A 122 4.42 17.68 -12.91
N LYS A 123 3.84 18.48 -12.03
CA LYS A 123 2.51 18.25 -11.45
C LYS A 123 1.46 18.14 -12.55
N THR A 124 1.35 19.14 -13.42
CA THR A 124 0.40 19.14 -14.55
C THR A 124 0.56 17.93 -15.46
N ARG A 125 1.81 17.53 -15.73
CA ARG A 125 2.10 16.34 -16.52
C ARG A 125 1.62 15.07 -15.83
N LEU A 126 1.92 14.91 -14.53
CA LEU A 126 1.51 13.74 -13.73
C LEU A 126 -0.01 13.63 -13.65
N GLU A 127 -0.71 14.74 -13.42
CA GLU A 127 -2.18 14.79 -13.42
C GLU A 127 -2.74 14.23 -14.74
N LYS A 128 -2.22 14.70 -15.86
CA LYS A 128 -2.64 14.24 -17.19
C LYS A 128 -2.36 12.76 -17.42
N GLU A 129 -1.17 12.28 -17.03
CA GLU A 129 -0.78 10.87 -17.21
C GLU A 129 -1.58 9.94 -16.31
N LEU A 130 -1.81 10.30 -15.04
CA LEU A 130 -2.62 9.51 -14.12
C LEU A 130 -4.09 9.42 -14.57
N HIS A 131 -4.71 10.52 -14.96
CA HIS A 131 -6.06 10.49 -15.53
C HIS A 131 -6.13 9.68 -16.82
N LYS A 132 -5.12 9.76 -17.67
CA LYS A 132 -5.07 8.95 -18.89
C LYS A 132 -4.98 7.45 -18.58
N ALA A 133 -4.15 7.06 -17.60
CA ALA A 133 -4.04 5.67 -17.18
C ALA A 133 -5.36 5.15 -16.60
N GLU A 134 -6.02 5.93 -15.75
CA GLU A 134 -7.34 5.61 -15.19
C GLU A 134 -8.38 5.38 -16.28
N LEU A 135 -8.49 6.28 -17.25
CA LEU A 135 -9.44 6.13 -18.34
C LEU A 135 -9.11 4.96 -19.27
N SER A 136 -7.82 4.71 -19.54
CA SER A 136 -7.39 3.61 -20.41
C SER A 136 -7.68 2.26 -19.77
N VAL A 137 -7.41 2.08 -18.47
CA VAL A 137 -7.62 0.80 -17.79
C VAL A 137 -9.10 0.43 -17.75
N VAL A 138 -9.98 1.40 -17.54
CA VAL A 138 -11.44 1.17 -17.53
C VAL A 138 -11.95 0.78 -18.92
N ARG A 139 -11.30 1.24 -20.00
CA ARG A 139 -11.64 0.89 -21.38
C ARG A 139 -11.02 -0.44 -21.82
N GLY A 140 -10.18 -1.08 -21.02
CA GLY A 140 -9.53 -2.35 -21.33
C GLY A 140 -8.34 -2.23 -22.29
N SER A 141 -7.65 -1.08 -22.31
CA SER A 141 -6.50 -0.80 -23.20
C SER A 141 -5.21 -0.45 -22.44
#